data_3c823d9d53941669a890427ca7d0859d
#
_entry.id   3c823d9d53941669a890427ca7d0859d
#
_cell.length_a   1.000
_cell.length_b   1.000
_cell.length_c   1.000
_cell.angle_alpha   90.00
_cell.angle_beta   90.00
_cell.angle_gamma   90.00
#
_symmetry.space_group_name_H-M   'P 1'
#
loop_
_entity.id
_entity.type
_entity.pdbx_description
1 polymer ?
#
loop_
_entity_poly.entity_id
_entity_poly.type
_entity_poly.pdbx_seq_one_letter_code
_entity_poly.pdbx_strand_id
1 'polypeptide(L)'
;NFHIYLAFGQSNMEGNGPIESQDRTVDKRFKMLATVSGCNNRQAGNWYDATPPLANCNGKLGPVDYFGRTLVKKLPQEIRIGAVVVAVAGCDIQLFEKDKYRSYQQPDWMRGIVQQYGGNPYGRLIEMAKKAQQEGIIKGILLHQGETNTGQQDWPNRVKGIYENILNDLGLKAEDVPLLAGEVVSSAVGGQCGSHNAVIQRLPSVIKTAHVISSQGLQHQGDGLHFTSAAYRTFGERYAEEMLKILGDVQVVGKTTTTTTVKTT
;
A
#
# COMPACT_ATOMS: atom_id res chain seq x y z
N ASN A 1 -8.32 10.81 16.21
CA ASN A 1 -8.48 10.39 14.83
C ASN A 1 -7.30 9.54 14.37
N PHE A 2 -7.56 8.26 14.08
CA PHE A 2 -6.55 7.33 13.62
C PHE A 2 -6.92 6.85 12.21
N HIS A 3 -6.19 7.33 11.20
CA HIS A 3 -6.37 6.96 9.80
C HIS A 3 -5.47 5.77 9.48
N ILE A 4 -6.07 4.69 9.01
CA ILE A 4 -5.38 3.44 8.71
C ILE A 4 -5.33 3.23 7.21
N TYR A 5 -4.19 2.78 6.73
CA TYR A 5 -3.93 2.44 5.34
C TYR A 5 -3.44 1.02 5.24
N LEU A 6 -4.10 0.23 4.41
CA LEU A 6 -3.65 -1.11 4.06
C LEU A 6 -2.69 -1.02 2.88
N ALA A 7 -1.71 -1.90 2.84
CA ALA A 7 -0.79 -1.98 1.70
C ALA A 7 -0.47 -3.44 1.39
N PHE A 8 -0.47 -3.78 0.11
CA PHE A 8 -0.10 -5.12 -0.34
C PHE A 8 0.61 -5.10 -1.68
N GLY A 9 1.33 -6.15 -2.00
CA GLY A 9 2.07 -6.26 -3.25
C GLY A 9 3.25 -7.20 -3.19
N GLN A 10 4.26 -6.91 -4.02
CA GLN A 10 5.48 -7.70 -4.09
C GLN A 10 6.71 -6.91 -3.59
N SER A 11 7.91 -7.17 -4.08
CA SER A 11 9.16 -6.64 -3.51
C SER A 11 9.23 -5.13 -3.37
N ASN A 12 8.70 -4.37 -4.33
CA ASN A 12 8.68 -2.91 -4.22
C ASN A 12 7.67 -2.38 -3.18
N MET A 13 6.68 -3.17 -2.78
CA MET A 13 5.82 -2.85 -1.64
C MET A 13 6.41 -3.40 -0.33
N GLU A 14 7.03 -4.58 -0.36
CA GLU A 14 7.76 -5.14 0.78
C GLU A 14 8.85 -4.20 1.27
N GLY A 15 9.46 -3.49 0.33
CA GLY A 15 10.59 -2.61 0.56
C GLY A 15 11.91 -3.31 0.26
N ASN A 16 12.65 -2.74 -0.68
CA ASN A 16 13.94 -3.27 -1.12
C ASN A 16 15.08 -2.24 -1.04
N GLY A 17 14.77 -1.00 -0.65
CA GLY A 17 15.77 0.07 -0.51
C GLY A 17 16.61 -0.10 0.75
N PRO A 18 17.95 0.04 0.66
CA PRO A 18 18.78 0.14 1.84
C PRO A 18 18.23 1.17 2.83
N ILE A 19 18.13 0.78 4.10
CA ILE A 19 17.66 1.66 5.17
C ILE A 19 18.82 2.54 5.60
N GLU A 20 18.66 3.85 5.45
CA GLU A 20 19.67 4.85 5.82
C GLU A 20 19.36 5.50 7.18
N SER A 21 20.28 6.29 7.71
CA SER A 21 20.13 6.90 9.04
C SER A 21 18.87 7.78 9.14
N GLN A 22 18.56 8.53 8.09
CA GLN A 22 17.37 9.39 8.03
C GLN A 22 16.05 8.60 8.13
N ASP A 23 16.06 7.32 7.77
CA ASP A 23 14.86 6.47 7.76
C ASP A 23 14.55 5.88 9.14
N ARG A 24 15.48 5.96 10.08
CA ARG A 24 15.39 5.30 11.41
C ARG A 24 14.61 6.12 12.43
N THR A 25 14.43 7.41 12.18
CA THR A 25 13.62 8.29 13.04
C THR A 25 12.28 8.57 12.37
N VAL A 26 11.19 8.40 13.10
CA VAL A 26 9.84 8.59 12.61
C VAL A 26 9.01 9.39 13.61
N ASP A 27 8.07 10.20 13.12
CA ASP A 27 7.07 10.87 13.97
C ASP A 27 6.23 9.82 14.71
N LYS A 28 6.05 9.99 16.02
CA LYS A 28 5.30 9.05 16.87
C LYS A 28 3.82 8.91 16.48
N ARG A 29 3.30 9.82 15.67
CA ARG A 29 1.95 9.72 15.11
C ARG A 29 1.87 8.73 13.94
N PHE A 30 3.01 8.34 13.35
CA PHE A 30 3.05 7.31 12.32
C PHE A 30 3.35 5.95 12.93
N LYS A 31 2.38 5.06 12.88
CA LYS A 31 2.42 3.71 13.46
C LYS A 31 2.32 2.64 12.38
N MET A 32 2.87 1.48 12.67
CA MET A 32 2.66 0.27 11.88
C MET A 32 2.08 -0.82 12.78
N LEU A 33 1.11 -1.56 12.26
CA LEU A 33 0.66 -2.80 12.88
C LEU A 33 1.55 -3.93 12.35
N ALA A 34 2.30 -4.58 13.22
CA ALA A 34 3.16 -5.68 12.79
C ALA A 34 2.29 -6.83 12.24
N THR A 35 2.60 -7.26 11.02
CA THR A 35 1.88 -8.35 10.33
C THR A 35 2.60 -9.69 10.44
N VAL A 36 3.83 -9.68 10.97
CA VAL A 36 4.65 -10.86 11.26
C VAL A 36 5.30 -10.73 12.63
N SER A 37 5.72 -11.86 13.19
CA SER A 37 6.48 -11.94 14.43
C SER A 37 7.90 -12.42 14.18
N GLY A 38 8.78 -12.26 15.19
CA GLY A 38 10.11 -12.87 15.21
C GLY A 38 11.23 -12.04 14.60
N CYS A 39 10.97 -10.82 14.17
CA CYS A 39 12.00 -9.87 13.72
C CYS A 39 11.78 -8.48 14.31
N ASN A 40 12.87 -7.71 14.44
CA ASN A 40 12.85 -6.34 14.95
C ASN A 40 12.15 -6.18 16.32
N ASN A 41 12.18 -7.20 17.16
CA ASN A 41 11.49 -7.27 18.45
C ASN A 41 9.99 -6.96 18.36
N ARG A 42 9.36 -7.33 17.25
CA ARG A 42 7.94 -7.11 16.98
C ARG A 42 7.15 -8.41 17.07
N GLN A 43 5.91 -8.26 17.49
CA GLN A 43 4.92 -9.33 17.52
C GLN A 43 3.71 -8.95 16.66
N ALA A 44 3.29 -9.86 15.81
CA ALA A 44 2.12 -9.66 14.94
C ALA A 44 0.88 -9.25 15.75
N GLY A 45 0.18 -8.25 15.26
CA GLY A 45 -1.01 -7.71 15.89
C GLY A 45 -0.78 -6.60 16.91
N ASN A 46 0.49 -6.18 17.13
CA ASN A 46 0.82 -5.04 17.98
C ASN A 46 1.25 -3.84 17.14
N TRP A 47 0.95 -2.65 17.66
CA TRP A 47 1.36 -1.38 17.08
C TRP A 47 2.76 -0.97 17.54
N TYR A 48 3.54 -0.44 16.62
CA TYR A 48 4.88 0.09 16.85
C TYR A 48 5.06 1.43 16.13
N ASP A 49 6.07 2.20 16.51
CA ASP A 49 6.52 3.31 15.66
C ASP A 49 6.92 2.76 14.29
N ALA A 50 6.51 3.43 13.22
CA ALA A 50 6.66 2.92 11.86
C ALA A 50 8.09 3.09 11.31
N THR A 51 9.06 2.51 11.99
CA THR A 51 10.44 2.41 11.48
C THR A 51 10.56 1.22 10.52
N PRO A 52 11.25 1.36 9.38
CA PRO A 52 11.41 0.25 8.45
C PRO A 52 12.18 -0.94 9.08
N PRO A 53 11.91 -2.18 8.66
CA PRO A 53 10.95 -2.61 7.63
C PRO A 53 9.51 -2.61 8.15
N LEU A 54 8.53 -2.35 7.28
CA LEU A 54 7.12 -2.30 7.67
C LEU A 54 6.35 -3.59 7.36
N ALA A 55 6.82 -4.40 6.40
CA ALA A 55 6.09 -5.57 5.90
C ALA A 55 6.45 -6.87 6.64
N ASN A 56 7.69 -7.31 6.51
CA ASN A 56 8.15 -8.60 7.05
C ASN A 56 9.65 -8.56 7.35
N CYS A 57 10.20 -9.69 7.81
CA CYS A 57 11.61 -9.78 8.21
C CYS A 57 12.62 -9.63 7.05
N ASN A 58 12.17 -9.83 5.82
CA ASN A 58 12.98 -9.68 4.61
C ASN A 58 12.94 -8.27 4.03
N GLY A 59 11.96 -7.46 4.44
CA GLY A 59 11.74 -6.11 3.93
C GLY A 59 12.84 -5.13 4.35
N LYS A 60 12.89 -4.03 3.61
CA LYS A 60 13.76 -2.88 3.83
C LYS A 60 12.92 -1.60 3.73
N LEU A 61 13.49 -0.51 3.22
CA LEU A 61 12.76 0.71 2.93
C LEU A 61 11.84 0.52 1.73
N GLY A 62 10.59 0.93 1.87
CA GLY A 62 9.58 0.90 0.81
C GLY A 62 8.76 2.19 0.73
N PRO A 63 7.79 2.28 -0.20
CA PRO A 63 7.02 3.51 -0.42
C PRO A 63 6.13 3.88 0.77
N VAL A 64 5.66 2.90 1.54
CA VAL A 64 4.78 3.17 2.69
C VAL A 64 5.49 3.97 3.78
N ASP A 65 6.82 3.84 3.90
CA ASP A 65 7.61 4.60 4.87
C ASP A 65 7.44 6.11 4.71
N TYR A 66 7.56 6.61 3.47
CA TYR A 66 7.42 8.05 3.21
C TYR A 66 6.00 8.48 2.87
N PHE A 67 5.13 7.55 2.56
CA PHE A 67 3.69 7.80 2.53
C PHE A 67 3.18 8.27 3.89
N GLY A 68 3.42 7.48 4.94
CA GLY A 68 2.97 7.82 6.28
C GLY A 68 3.65 9.06 6.84
N ARG A 69 4.96 9.21 6.63
CA ARG A 69 5.75 10.39 7.05
C ARG A 69 5.21 11.67 6.40
N THR A 70 4.84 11.62 5.14
CA THR A 70 4.30 12.77 4.42
C THR A 70 2.90 13.12 4.94
N LEU A 71 2.05 12.12 5.17
CA LEU A 71 0.72 12.35 5.72
C LEU A 71 0.76 13.00 7.10
N VAL A 72 1.59 12.51 8.04
CA VAL A 72 1.68 13.12 9.37
C VAL A 72 2.25 14.54 9.34
N LYS A 73 3.09 14.86 8.37
CA LYS A 73 3.64 16.19 8.17
C LYS A 73 2.59 17.18 7.64
N LYS A 74 1.63 16.71 6.84
CA LYS A 74 0.66 17.54 6.12
C LYS A 74 -0.70 17.61 6.78
N LEU A 75 -1.09 16.59 7.53
CA LEU A 75 -2.38 16.52 8.22
C LEU A 75 -2.32 17.18 9.60
N PRO A 76 -3.49 17.61 10.14
CA PRO A 76 -3.58 18.17 11.48
C PRO A 76 -2.94 17.29 12.55
N GLN A 77 -2.42 17.92 13.62
CA GLN A 77 -1.64 17.26 14.68
C GLN A 77 -2.41 16.17 15.44
N GLU A 78 -3.73 16.26 15.49
CA GLU A 78 -4.61 15.28 16.13
C GLU A 78 -4.80 14.00 15.32
N ILE A 79 -4.36 13.98 14.06
CA ILE A 79 -4.49 12.81 13.18
C ILE A 79 -3.23 11.95 13.30
N ARG A 80 -3.43 10.69 13.67
CA ARG A 80 -2.41 9.64 13.62
C ARG A 80 -2.59 8.81 12.36
N ILE A 81 -1.50 8.27 11.85
CA ILE A 81 -1.47 7.42 10.67
C ILE A 81 -1.01 6.02 11.07
N GLY A 82 -1.77 5.01 10.65
CA GLY A 82 -1.43 3.61 10.82
C GLY A 82 -1.26 2.90 9.49
N ALA A 83 -0.23 2.08 9.37
CA ALA A 83 0.02 1.24 8.20
C ALA A 83 -0.08 -0.23 8.55
N VAL A 84 -0.74 -1.00 7.69
CA VAL A 84 -0.82 -2.46 7.74
C VAL A 84 -0.29 -2.98 6.42
N VAL A 85 0.91 -3.55 6.41
CA VAL A 85 1.63 -3.90 5.17
C VAL A 85 1.84 -5.40 5.08
N VAL A 86 1.34 -6.01 4.02
CA VAL A 86 1.56 -7.42 3.67
C VAL A 86 2.07 -7.51 2.24
N ALA A 87 3.30 -7.92 2.05
CA ALA A 87 3.90 -8.01 0.73
C ALA A 87 4.88 -9.19 0.66
N VAL A 88 4.99 -9.79 -0.52
CA VAL A 88 5.86 -10.95 -0.75
C VAL A 88 6.69 -10.70 -2.00
N ALA A 89 8.00 -10.57 -1.83
CA ALA A 89 8.94 -10.38 -2.94
C ALA A 89 8.75 -11.45 -4.03
N GLY A 90 8.68 -11.01 -5.29
CA GLY A 90 8.60 -11.88 -6.46
C GLY A 90 7.24 -12.54 -6.72
N CYS A 91 6.22 -12.31 -5.90
CA CYS A 91 4.97 -13.03 -6.06
C CYS A 91 4.15 -12.57 -7.27
N ASP A 92 3.49 -13.55 -7.91
CA ASP A 92 2.37 -13.30 -8.78
C ASP A 92 1.19 -12.78 -7.98
N ILE A 93 0.33 -11.95 -8.60
CA ILE A 93 -0.88 -11.42 -7.97
C ILE A 93 -1.81 -12.53 -7.44
N GLN A 94 -1.71 -13.74 -7.99
CA GLN A 94 -2.47 -14.91 -7.56
C GLN A 94 -2.32 -15.20 -6.06
N LEU A 95 -1.18 -14.85 -5.45
CA LEU A 95 -0.96 -15.08 -4.03
C LEU A 95 -1.94 -14.29 -3.15
N PHE A 96 -2.52 -13.20 -3.67
CA PHE A 96 -3.52 -12.39 -2.98
C PHE A 96 -4.96 -12.70 -3.42
N GLU A 97 -5.18 -13.60 -4.36
CA GLU A 97 -6.52 -14.06 -4.75
C GLU A 97 -7.00 -15.13 -3.75
N LYS A 98 -7.96 -14.78 -2.89
CA LYS A 98 -8.37 -15.62 -1.75
C LYS A 98 -8.84 -17.03 -2.12
N ASP A 99 -9.33 -17.21 -3.35
CA ASP A 99 -9.80 -18.51 -3.85
C ASP A 99 -8.73 -19.27 -4.67
N LYS A 100 -7.59 -18.62 -4.98
CA LYS A 100 -6.57 -19.17 -5.88
C LYS A 100 -5.17 -19.28 -5.26
N TYR A 101 -4.91 -18.61 -4.14
CA TYR A 101 -3.57 -18.59 -3.56
C TYR A 101 -2.99 -19.97 -3.24
N ARG A 102 -3.85 -20.94 -2.87
CA ARG A 102 -3.42 -22.31 -2.54
C ARG A 102 -2.86 -23.07 -3.73
N SER A 103 -3.32 -22.75 -4.95
CA SER A 103 -2.83 -23.38 -6.18
C SER A 103 -1.63 -22.65 -6.79
N TYR A 104 -1.20 -21.53 -6.18
CA TYR A 104 -0.05 -20.80 -6.65
C TYR A 104 1.24 -21.60 -6.49
N GLN A 105 1.92 -21.85 -7.61
CA GLN A 105 3.20 -22.58 -7.65
C GLN A 105 4.33 -21.63 -7.27
N GLN A 106 4.46 -21.37 -5.98
CA GLN A 106 5.49 -20.49 -5.47
C GLN A 106 6.89 -21.16 -5.55
N PRO A 107 7.93 -20.41 -5.91
CA PRO A 107 9.31 -20.90 -5.85
C PRO A 107 9.70 -21.29 -4.40
N ASP A 108 10.63 -22.21 -4.25
CA ASP A 108 11.07 -22.67 -2.91
C ASP A 108 11.61 -21.54 -2.04
N TRP A 109 12.34 -20.59 -2.62
CA TRP A 109 12.89 -19.44 -1.91
C TRP A 109 11.80 -18.49 -1.35
N MET A 110 10.62 -18.48 -1.95
CA MET A 110 9.49 -17.63 -1.50
C MET A 110 8.77 -18.22 -0.28
N ARG A 111 8.83 -19.52 -0.08
CA ARG A 111 8.09 -20.22 0.98
C ARG A 111 8.33 -19.65 2.36
N GLY A 112 9.58 -19.30 2.68
CA GLY A 112 9.94 -18.71 3.97
C GLY A 112 9.26 -17.36 4.22
N ILE A 113 9.11 -16.54 3.18
CA ILE A 113 8.40 -15.25 3.27
C ILE A 113 6.92 -15.48 3.47
N VAL A 114 6.31 -16.36 2.67
CA VAL A 114 4.89 -16.69 2.75
C VAL A 114 4.53 -17.30 4.11
N GLN A 115 5.41 -18.14 4.69
CA GLN A 115 5.21 -18.72 6.01
C GLN A 115 5.21 -17.69 7.14
N GLN A 116 5.92 -16.57 7.01
CA GLN A 116 5.82 -15.48 7.98
C GLN A 116 4.37 -14.97 8.10
N TYR A 117 3.60 -15.06 7.03
CA TYR A 117 2.17 -14.72 6.99
C TYR A 117 1.24 -15.93 7.22
N GLY A 118 1.74 -16.99 7.82
CA GLY A 118 0.95 -18.21 8.08
C GLY A 118 0.53 -18.95 6.81
N GLY A 119 1.23 -18.79 5.70
CA GLY A 119 0.93 -19.43 4.43
C GLY A 119 -0.19 -18.75 3.62
N ASN A 120 -0.79 -17.68 4.14
CA ASN A 120 -1.90 -16.97 3.50
C ASN A 120 -1.75 -15.44 3.65
N PRO A 121 -1.01 -14.77 2.76
CA PRO A 121 -0.81 -13.32 2.85
C PRO A 121 -2.12 -12.53 2.81
N TYR A 122 -3.05 -12.88 1.93
CA TYR A 122 -4.36 -12.23 1.90
C TYR A 122 -5.10 -12.35 3.24
N GLY A 123 -5.18 -13.56 3.78
CA GLY A 123 -5.82 -13.81 5.08
C GLY A 123 -5.15 -13.04 6.21
N ARG A 124 -3.83 -12.92 6.20
CA ARG A 124 -3.08 -12.12 7.17
C ARG A 124 -3.41 -10.63 7.05
N LEU A 125 -3.51 -10.11 5.84
CA LEU A 125 -3.90 -8.71 5.61
C LEU A 125 -5.30 -8.45 6.21
N ILE A 126 -6.26 -9.31 5.95
CA ILE A 126 -7.63 -9.17 6.48
C ILE A 126 -7.67 -9.29 8.01
N GLU A 127 -6.97 -10.27 8.58
CA GLU A 127 -6.87 -10.45 10.04
C GLU A 127 -6.33 -9.18 10.72
N MET A 128 -5.23 -8.64 10.22
CA MET A 128 -4.61 -7.44 10.79
C MET A 128 -5.43 -6.18 10.52
N ALA A 129 -6.07 -6.08 9.36
CA ALA A 129 -6.98 -4.98 9.06
C ALA A 129 -8.19 -4.95 10.03
N LYS A 130 -8.76 -6.10 10.35
CA LYS A 130 -9.85 -6.20 11.36
C LYS A 130 -9.39 -5.75 12.75
N LYS A 131 -8.17 -6.09 13.15
CA LYS A 131 -7.58 -5.57 14.40
C LYS A 131 -7.44 -4.05 14.35
N ALA A 132 -6.92 -3.52 13.25
CA ALA A 132 -6.73 -2.09 13.06
C ALA A 132 -8.07 -1.32 13.09
N GLN A 133 -9.14 -1.89 12.53
CA GLN A 133 -10.48 -1.29 12.55
C GLN A 133 -11.04 -1.10 13.97
N GLN A 134 -10.55 -1.84 14.97
CA GLN A 134 -10.95 -1.66 16.37
C GLN A 134 -10.43 -0.34 16.96
N GLU A 135 -9.39 0.24 16.37
CA GLU A 135 -8.71 1.43 16.90
C GLU A 135 -8.78 2.65 15.98
N GLY A 136 -9.09 2.45 14.70
CA GLY A 136 -9.12 3.52 13.70
C GLY A 136 -9.99 3.23 12.50
N ILE A 137 -9.89 4.09 11.51
CA ILE A 137 -10.71 4.05 10.30
C ILE A 137 -9.80 3.79 9.10
N ILE A 138 -10.09 2.76 8.33
CA ILE A 138 -9.37 2.48 7.07
C ILE A 138 -9.78 3.54 6.05
N LYS A 139 -8.79 4.24 5.50
CA LYS A 139 -8.97 5.40 4.59
C LYS A 139 -8.48 5.14 3.17
N GLY A 140 -7.71 4.09 2.95
CA GLY A 140 -7.18 3.76 1.63
C GLY A 140 -6.41 2.46 1.61
N ILE A 141 -6.20 1.96 0.40
CA ILE A 141 -5.42 0.76 0.12
C ILE A 141 -4.34 1.12 -0.89
N LEU A 142 -3.09 0.77 -0.57
CA LEU A 142 -1.94 0.96 -1.45
C LEU A 142 -1.55 -0.38 -2.07
N LEU A 143 -1.28 -0.35 -3.36
CA LEU A 143 -0.81 -1.50 -4.13
C LEU A 143 0.49 -1.16 -4.85
N HIS A 144 1.47 -2.04 -4.75
CA HIS A 144 2.58 -2.08 -5.70
C HIS A 144 2.89 -3.54 -6.06
N GLN A 145 2.45 -3.95 -7.24
CA GLN A 145 2.63 -5.30 -7.80
C GLN A 145 2.50 -5.21 -9.31
N GLY A 146 3.12 -6.10 -10.04
CA GLY A 146 2.96 -6.18 -11.48
C GLY A 146 4.19 -6.70 -12.20
N GLU A 147 5.37 -6.64 -11.59
CA GLU A 147 6.61 -7.10 -12.22
C GLU A 147 6.51 -8.57 -12.64
N THR A 148 6.05 -9.43 -11.74
CA THR A 148 5.86 -10.87 -12.02
C THR A 148 4.72 -11.13 -13.01
N ASN A 149 3.77 -10.22 -13.12
CA ASN A 149 2.63 -10.30 -14.04
C ASN A 149 2.82 -9.49 -15.33
N THR A 150 4.05 -9.08 -15.64
CA THR A 150 4.35 -8.25 -16.83
C THR A 150 3.72 -8.83 -18.08
N GLY A 151 2.93 -8.00 -18.78
CA GLY A 151 2.25 -8.36 -20.02
C GLY A 151 0.91 -9.06 -19.85
N GLN A 152 0.52 -9.44 -18.65
CA GLN A 152 -0.80 -10.06 -18.41
C GLN A 152 -1.92 -9.04 -18.50
N GLN A 153 -2.70 -9.10 -19.56
CA GLN A 153 -3.71 -8.08 -19.88
C GLN A 153 -4.94 -8.14 -18.98
N ASP A 154 -5.21 -9.25 -18.32
CA ASP A 154 -6.29 -9.43 -17.36
C ASP A 154 -5.94 -8.98 -15.92
N TRP A 155 -4.68 -8.58 -15.67
CA TRP A 155 -4.20 -8.16 -14.36
C TRP A 155 -5.11 -7.09 -13.69
N PRO A 156 -5.62 -6.05 -14.39
CA PRO A 156 -6.52 -5.09 -13.76
C PRO A 156 -7.81 -5.71 -13.21
N ASN A 157 -8.38 -6.69 -13.89
CA ASN A 157 -9.58 -7.41 -13.43
C ASN A 157 -9.26 -8.31 -12.23
N ARG A 158 -8.08 -8.91 -12.19
CA ARG A 158 -7.61 -9.70 -11.04
C ARG A 158 -7.44 -8.80 -9.80
N VAL A 159 -6.82 -7.65 -9.96
CA VAL A 159 -6.70 -6.63 -8.90
C VAL A 159 -8.08 -6.17 -8.44
N LYS A 160 -9.02 -5.93 -9.37
CA LYS A 160 -10.40 -5.57 -9.03
C LYS A 160 -11.04 -6.61 -8.11
N GLY A 161 -10.91 -7.89 -8.45
CA GLY A 161 -11.43 -8.99 -7.62
C GLY A 161 -10.85 -9.00 -6.21
N ILE A 162 -9.54 -8.78 -6.06
CA ILE A 162 -8.88 -8.69 -4.76
C ILE A 162 -9.38 -7.47 -3.98
N TYR A 163 -9.44 -6.30 -4.61
CA TYR A 163 -9.93 -5.07 -4.00
C TYR A 163 -11.38 -5.23 -3.49
N GLU A 164 -12.27 -5.78 -4.31
CA GLU A 164 -13.65 -6.05 -3.92
C GLU A 164 -13.74 -7.06 -2.77
N ASN A 165 -12.90 -8.10 -2.76
CA ASN A 165 -12.82 -9.03 -1.64
C ASN A 165 -12.39 -8.32 -0.34
N ILE A 166 -11.39 -7.45 -0.39
CA ILE A 166 -10.95 -6.68 0.79
C ILE A 166 -12.11 -5.82 1.32
N LEU A 167 -12.79 -5.09 0.45
CA LEU A 167 -13.93 -4.25 0.84
C LEU A 167 -15.04 -5.09 1.48
N ASN A 168 -15.39 -6.21 0.88
CA ASN A 168 -16.45 -7.10 1.39
C ASN A 168 -16.06 -7.73 2.74
N ASP A 169 -14.84 -8.26 2.86
CA ASP A 169 -14.39 -8.94 4.07
C ASP A 169 -14.24 -7.98 5.27
N LEU A 170 -14.04 -6.68 5.00
CA LEU A 170 -13.90 -5.64 6.03
C LEU A 170 -15.14 -4.75 6.19
N GLY A 171 -16.20 -4.97 5.41
CA GLY A 171 -17.41 -4.16 5.45
C GLY A 171 -17.17 -2.70 5.03
N LEU A 172 -16.32 -2.47 4.03
CA LEU A 172 -15.93 -1.15 3.56
C LEU A 172 -16.64 -0.80 2.25
N LYS A 173 -16.74 0.50 1.97
CA LYS A 173 -17.27 1.04 0.72
C LYS A 173 -16.14 1.60 -0.14
N ALA A 174 -16.23 1.40 -1.45
CA ALA A 174 -15.21 1.84 -2.39
C ALA A 174 -15.00 3.36 -2.37
N GLU A 175 -16.08 4.13 -2.23
CA GLU A 175 -16.03 5.59 -2.16
C GLU A 175 -15.28 6.13 -0.94
N ASP A 176 -15.21 5.36 0.14
CA ASP A 176 -14.53 5.74 1.39
C ASP A 176 -13.07 5.24 1.44
N VAL A 177 -12.73 4.23 0.60
CA VAL A 177 -11.45 3.53 0.66
C VAL A 177 -10.87 3.34 -0.76
N PRO A 178 -10.31 4.40 -1.35
CA PRO A 178 -9.71 4.34 -2.69
C PRO A 178 -8.53 3.37 -2.74
N LEU A 179 -8.25 2.86 -3.95
CA LEU A 179 -7.05 2.08 -4.27
C LEU A 179 -6.01 2.98 -4.93
N LEU A 180 -4.83 3.08 -4.36
CA LEU A 180 -3.69 3.77 -4.94
C LEU A 180 -2.66 2.74 -5.41
N ALA A 181 -2.47 2.64 -6.72
CA ALA A 181 -1.58 1.65 -7.33
C ALA A 181 -0.39 2.33 -8.01
N GLY A 182 0.82 1.95 -7.61
CA GLY A 182 2.04 2.49 -8.18
C GLY A 182 2.47 1.79 -9.46
N GLU A 183 3.04 2.56 -10.37
CA GLU A 183 3.71 2.03 -11.55
C GLU A 183 5.00 1.29 -11.17
N VAL A 184 5.37 0.29 -11.96
CA VAL A 184 6.68 -0.36 -11.87
C VAL A 184 7.78 0.56 -12.45
N VAL A 185 9.06 0.22 -12.25
CA VAL A 185 10.16 1.01 -12.81
C VAL A 185 9.93 1.28 -14.30
N SER A 186 9.96 2.54 -14.67
CA SER A 186 9.68 2.96 -16.05
C SER A 186 10.73 2.44 -17.05
N SER A 187 10.28 2.04 -18.23
CA SER A 187 11.18 1.72 -19.35
C SER A 187 12.11 2.88 -19.73
N ALA A 188 11.67 4.13 -19.51
CA ALA A 188 12.47 5.33 -19.79
C ALA A 188 13.76 5.42 -18.96
N VAL A 189 13.81 4.75 -17.80
CA VAL A 189 15.01 4.69 -16.96
C VAL A 189 15.63 3.28 -16.93
N GLY A 190 15.25 2.41 -17.85
CA GLY A 190 15.78 1.05 -17.96
C GLY A 190 15.00 -0.02 -17.19
N GLY A 191 13.76 0.25 -16.82
CA GLY A 191 12.88 -0.72 -16.16
C GLY A 191 12.58 -1.93 -17.04
N GLN A 192 12.87 -3.14 -16.53
CA GLN A 192 12.65 -4.39 -17.27
C GLN A 192 11.17 -4.70 -17.47
N CYS A 193 10.33 -4.31 -16.52
CA CYS A 193 8.89 -4.56 -16.51
C CYS A 193 8.07 -3.32 -16.91
N GLY A 194 8.73 -2.27 -17.37
CA GLY A 194 8.11 -0.95 -17.62
C GLY A 194 6.96 -0.97 -18.62
N SER A 195 6.91 -1.95 -19.54
CA SER A 195 5.78 -2.15 -20.45
C SER A 195 4.46 -2.47 -19.71
N HIS A 196 4.55 -2.99 -18.49
CA HIS A 196 3.37 -3.28 -17.65
C HIS A 196 2.66 -2.01 -17.16
N ASN A 197 3.32 -0.87 -17.19
CA ASN A 197 2.69 0.40 -16.78
C ASN A 197 1.46 0.74 -17.64
N ALA A 198 1.46 0.39 -18.92
CA ALA A 198 0.27 0.52 -19.76
C ALA A 198 -0.92 -0.31 -19.26
N VAL A 199 -0.65 -1.48 -18.65
CA VAL A 199 -1.68 -2.34 -18.03
C VAL A 199 -2.14 -1.73 -16.71
N ILE A 200 -1.21 -1.27 -15.86
CA ILE A 200 -1.53 -0.60 -14.58
C ILE A 200 -2.39 0.64 -14.79
N GLN A 201 -2.11 1.43 -15.83
CA GLN A 201 -2.88 2.63 -16.19
C GLN A 201 -4.36 2.35 -16.50
N ARG A 202 -4.72 1.10 -16.76
CA ARG A 202 -6.12 0.72 -17.01
C ARG A 202 -6.93 0.47 -15.74
N LEU A 203 -6.31 0.45 -14.55
CA LEU A 203 -7.02 0.22 -13.29
C LEU A 203 -8.22 1.15 -13.09
N PRO A 204 -8.14 2.47 -13.33
CA PRO A 204 -9.30 3.35 -13.16
C PRO A 204 -10.48 3.04 -14.09
N SER A 205 -10.25 2.33 -15.19
CA SER A 205 -11.33 1.91 -16.10
C SER A 205 -12.16 0.74 -15.54
N VAL A 206 -11.60 -0.06 -14.63
CA VAL A 206 -12.28 -1.21 -14.02
C VAL A 206 -12.59 -0.99 -12.52
N ILE A 207 -11.85 -0.11 -11.85
CA ILE A 207 -12.07 0.31 -10.47
C ILE A 207 -12.18 1.84 -10.46
N LYS A 208 -13.38 2.37 -10.34
CA LYS A 208 -13.62 3.83 -10.43
C LYS A 208 -12.92 4.64 -9.35
N THR A 209 -12.62 4.04 -8.22
CA THR A 209 -11.94 4.64 -7.08
C THR A 209 -10.45 4.32 -7.05
N ALA A 210 -9.89 3.82 -8.15
CA ALA A 210 -8.46 3.58 -8.29
C ALA A 210 -7.74 4.82 -8.85
N HIS A 211 -6.55 5.06 -8.29
CA HIS A 211 -5.63 6.11 -8.70
C HIS A 211 -4.28 5.48 -9.00
N VAL A 212 -3.68 5.84 -10.13
CA VAL A 212 -2.36 5.33 -10.51
C VAL A 212 -1.29 6.36 -10.13
N ILE A 213 -0.27 5.90 -9.41
CA ILE A 213 0.84 6.72 -8.96
C ILE A 213 2.03 6.54 -9.89
N SER A 214 2.44 7.61 -10.53
CA SER A 214 3.51 7.57 -11.54
C SER A 214 4.88 7.26 -10.94
N SER A 215 5.61 6.37 -11.58
CA SER A 215 7.02 6.09 -11.31
C SER A 215 7.98 6.90 -12.19
N GLN A 216 7.48 7.84 -12.98
CA GLN A 216 8.29 8.61 -13.93
C GLN A 216 9.51 9.25 -13.25
N GLY A 217 10.69 9.01 -13.80
CA GLY A 217 11.95 9.57 -13.34
C GLY A 217 12.55 8.88 -12.09
N LEU A 218 11.83 7.94 -11.46
CA LEU A 218 12.34 7.20 -10.30
C LEU A 218 13.37 6.16 -10.72
N GLN A 219 14.56 6.25 -10.15
CA GLN A 219 15.70 5.40 -10.50
C GLN A 219 15.64 4.04 -9.81
N HIS A 220 16.26 3.04 -10.42
CA HIS A 220 16.39 1.69 -9.88
C HIS A 220 17.83 1.43 -9.40
N GLN A 221 18.02 0.35 -8.66
CA GLN A 221 19.30 -0.03 -8.03
C GLN A 221 20.32 -0.64 -9.00
N GLY A 222 20.08 -0.60 -10.31
CA GLY A 222 20.93 -1.22 -11.34
C GLY A 222 20.36 -2.50 -11.91
N ASP A 223 19.30 -3.06 -11.33
CA ASP A 223 18.67 -4.32 -11.76
C ASP A 223 17.45 -4.12 -12.69
N GLY A 224 17.03 -2.88 -12.90
CA GLY A 224 15.83 -2.58 -13.70
C GLY A 224 14.50 -2.97 -13.04
N LEU A 225 14.51 -3.36 -11.76
CA LEU A 225 13.34 -3.88 -11.05
C LEU A 225 13.03 -3.12 -9.75
N HIS A 226 14.05 -2.89 -8.91
CA HIS A 226 13.88 -2.34 -7.58
C HIS A 226 14.32 -0.88 -7.52
N PHE A 227 13.48 -0.03 -6.96
CA PHE A 227 13.77 1.39 -6.79
C PHE A 227 14.93 1.63 -5.81
N THR A 228 15.68 2.71 -6.02
CA THR A 228 16.65 3.19 -5.04
C THR A 228 15.95 3.67 -3.77
N SER A 229 16.68 3.81 -2.66
CA SER A 229 16.12 4.38 -1.43
C SER A 229 15.55 5.79 -1.66
N ALA A 230 16.27 6.65 -2.38
CA ALA A 230 15.78 7.97 -2.75
C ALA A 230 14.49 7.90 -3.58
N ALA A 231 14.41 6.96 -4.52
CA ALA A 231 13.21 6.77 -5.33
C ALA A 231 12.02 6.26 -4.49
N TYR A 232 12.22 5.34 -3.55
CA TYR A 232 11.15 4.91 -2.64
C TYR A 232 10.61 6.07 -1.81
N ARG A 233 11.47 6.97 -1.33
CA ARG A 233 11.05 8.16 -0.58
C ARG A 233 10.15 9.05 -1.43
N THR A 234 10.61 9.42 -2.61
CA THR A 234 9.81 10.21 -3.56
C THR A 234 8.52 9.51 -3.95
N PHE A 235 8.55 8.19 -4.15
CA PHE A 235 7.37 7.41 -4.51
C PHE A 235 6.33 7.44 -3.38
N GLY A 236 6.76 7.25 -2.14
CA GLY A 236 5.90 7.38 -0.96
C GLY A 236 5.26 8.76 -0.86
N GLU A 237 6.02 9.82 -1.11
CA GLU A 237 5.50 11.20 -1.16
C GLU A 237 4.43 11.37 -2.25
N ARG A 238 4.63 10.80 -3.44
CA ARG A 238 3.63 10.84 -4.54
C ARG A 238 2.33 10.12 -4.17
N TYR A 239 2.41 8.94 -3.55
CA TYR A 239 1.24 8.26 -3.01
C TYR A 239 0.50 9.13 -1.99
N ALA A 240 1.24 9.79 -1.10
CA ALA A 240 0.67 10.65 -0.07
C ALA A 240 0.03 11.91 -0.65
N GLU A 241 0.66 12.54 -1.62
CA GLU A 241 0.12 13.72 -2.32
C GLU A 241 -1.22 13.41 -2.98
N GLU A 242 -1.33 12.25 -3.65
CA GLU A 242 -2.60 11.82 -4.24
C GLU A 242 -3.65 11.56 -3.16
N MET A 243 -3.28 10.87 -2.08
CA MET A 243 -4.21 10.64 -0.97
C MET A 243 -4.68 11.94 -0.31
N LEU A 244 -3.81 12.93 -0.16
CA LEU A 244 -4.16 14.25 0.39
C LEU A 244 -5.17 14.99 -0.49
N LYS A 245 -5.05 14.90 -1.80
CA LYS A 245 -6.06 15.45 -2.73
C LYS A 245 -7.42 14.80 -2.49
N ILE A 246 -7.46 13.47 -2.43
CA ILE A 246 -8.71 12.72 -2.19
C ILE A 246 -9.35 13.12 -0.86
N LEU A 247 -8.57 13.21 0.21
CA LEU A 247 -9.05 13.64 1.53
C LEU A 247 -9.56 15.10 1.53
N GLY A 248 -8.90 15.99 0.78
CA GLY A 248 -9.30 17.39 0.60
C GLY A 248 -10.62 17.50 -0.13
N ASP A 249 -10.84 16.73 -1.19
CA ASP A 249 -12.08 16.71 -1.98
C ASP A 249 -13.27 16.24 -1.14
N VAL A 250 -13.10 15.22 -0.30
CA VAL A 250 -14.15 14.74 0.63
C VAL A 250 -14.55 15.83 1.63
N GLN A 251 -13.58 16.61 2.15
CA GLN A 251 -13.88 17.71 3.09
C GLN A 251 -14.66 18.85 2.42
N VAL A 252 -14.38 19.18 1.16
CA VAL A 252 -15.09 20.22 0.42
C VAL A 252 -16.55 19.81 0.18
N VAL A 253 -16.81 18.57 -0.20
CA VAL A 253 -18.17 18.04 -0.42
C VAL A 253 -18.98 18.05 0.90
N GLY A 254 -18.35 17.73 2.03
CA GLY A 254 -18.99 17.73 3.36
C GLY A 254 -19.32 19.13 3.90
N LYS A 255 -18.66 20.20 3.42
CA LYS A 255 -18.91 21.59 3.83
C LYS A 255 -20.06 22.27 3.07
N THR A 256 -20.52 21.70 1.97
CA THR A 256 -21.55 22.31 1.12
C THR A 256 -23.00 22.05 1.60
N THR A 257 -23.20 21.39 2.73
CA THR A 257 -24.54 21.07 3.24
C THR A 257 -24.85 21.75 4.59
N THR A 258 -24.64 23.07 4.70
CA THR A 258 -25.32 23.85 5.75
C THR A 258 -25.41 25.33 5.35
N THR A 259 -26.22 25.63 4.35
CA THR A 259 -26.76 26.99 4.20
C THR A 259 -28.15 27.01 4.81
N THR A 260 -28.23 27.37 6.07
CA THR A 260 -29.48 27.64 6.76
C THR A 260 -30.04 28.97 6.23
N THR A 261 -31.10 28.89 5.45
CA THR A 261 -31.87 30.07 5.05
C THR A 261 -32.61 30.58 6.29
N VAL A 262 -32.12 31.64 6.90
CA VAL A 262 -32.90 32.41 7.89
C VAL A 262 -33.88 33.26 7.08
N LYS A 263 -35.15 32.88 7.11
CA LYS A 263 -36.25 33.77 6.70
C LYS A 263 -36.49 34.76 7.83
N THR A 264 -36.20 36.02 7.58
CA THR A 264 -36.73 37.15 8.38
C THR A 264 -38.15 37.40 7.97
N THR A 265 -39.08 37.28 8.91
CA THR A 265 -40.42 37.87 8.90
C THR A 265 -40.35 39.26 9.45
#